data_766ec37262f07b87f879e3ea827e97c0
#
_entry.id   766ec37262f07b87f879e3ea827e97c0
#
_cell.length_a   1.000
_cell.length_b   1.000
_cell.length_c   1.000
_cell.angle_alpha   90.00
_cell.angle_beta   90.00
_cell.angle_gamma   90.00
#
_symmetry.space_group_name_H-M   'P 1'
#
loop_
_entity.id
_entity.type
_entity.pdbx_description
1 polymer ?
#
loop_
_entity_poly.entity_id
_entity_poly.type
_entity_poly.pdbx_seq_one_letter_code
_entity_poly.pdbx_strand_id
1 'polypeptide(L)'
;KNIRLVSLVVFLISYPFYTLRLIERLIFRLHTTYYDYYANFKSELPYFTYTISTFMLYSLCIYLATKPKKLQSTIVLLMVIAANIIHLFIGTRNPFILSLIFAFLYYFMRNQSEKGKWIGFKEKIILYVGTPLIMIFMGLLNYIRDDAEVENGGIGNLILDFIYKQGTSFGVLTRGYLYNSNIPVRDTVNFTFGPILEYYTKGSLGILFGGKPFVNSTNSVELALESNSYSHNISYIVLDKEYLNGHGIGSSYIMELYTDYGFFGVFLFNILLGILF
;
A
#
# COMPACT_ATOMS: atom_id res chain seq x y z
N LYS A 1 24.99 -19.82 2.72
CA LYS A 1 25.45 -19.31 1.42
C LYS A 1 24.41 -19.57 0.33
N ASN A 2 23.85 -20.77 0.27
CA ASN A 2 22.86 -21.18 -0.74
C ASN A 2 21.55 -20.38 -0.66
N ILE A 3 21.00 -20.16 0.55
CA ILE A 3 19.77 -19.36 0.73
C ILE A 3 19.94 -17.94 0.17
N ARG A 4 21.11 -17.31 0.41
CA ARG A 4 21.42 -15.99 -0.12
C ARG A 4 21.43 -15.96 -1.64
N LEU A 5 22.05 -16.97 -2.27
CA LEU A 5 22.10 -17.06 -3.73
C LEU A 5 20.71 -17.30 -4.31
N VAL A 6 19.99 -18.27 -3.79
CA VAL A 6 18.63 -18.62 -4.27
C VAL A 6 17.70 -17.42 -4.13
N SER A 7 17.67 -16.76 -2.97
CA SER A 7 16.79 -15.59 -2.76
C SER A 7 17.15 -14.41 -3.67
N LEU A 8 18.46 -14.20 -3.95
CA LEU A 8 18.87 -13.18 -4.90
C LEU A 8 18.45 -13.52 -6.33
N VAL A 9 18.58 -14.77 -6.76
CA VAL A 9 18.16 -15.21 -8.10
C VAL A 9 16.65 -15.05 -8.25
N VAL A 10 15.87 -15.50 -7.26
CA VAL A 10 14.40 -15.32 -7.27
C VAL A 10 14.04 -13.85 -7.33
N PHE A 11 14.71 -12.98 -6.56
CA PHE A 11 14.51 -11.53 -6.62
C PHE A 11 14.78 -10.97 -8.02
N LEU A 12 15.91 -11.32 -8.62
CA LEU A 12 16.30 -10.82 -9.95
C LEU A 12 15.36 -11.32 -11.06
N ILE A 13 14.80 -12.53 -10.93
CA ILE A 13 13.81 -13.04 -11.87
C ILE A 13 12.46 -12.34 -11.67
N SER A 14 12.01 -12.15 -10.45
CA SER A 14 10.70 -11.57 -10.16
C SER A 14 10.63 -10.04 -10.34
N TYR A 15 11.75 -9.35 -10.23
CA TYR A 15 11.84 -7.89 -10.37
C TYR A 15 11.37 -7.37 -11.74
N PRO A 16 11.76 -7.93 -12.89
CA PRO A 16 11.23 -7.51 -14.20
C PRO A 16 9.71 -7.69 -14.31
N PHE A 17 9.15 -8.77 -13.78
CA PHE A 17 7.70 -8.98 -13.79
C PHE A 17 6.96 -7.99 -12.90
N TYR A 18 7.55 -7.61 -11.77
CA TYR A 18 7.01 -6.57 -10.92
C TYR A 18 7.03 -5.20 -11.63
N THR A 19 8.15 -4.83 -12.24
CA THR A 19 8.26 -3.55 -12.98
C THR A 19 7.37 -3.52 -14.21
N LEU A 20 7.22 -4.62 -14.94
CA LEU A 20 6.33 -4.72 -16.09
C LEU A 20 4.87 -4.43 -15.70
N ARG A 21 4.40 -4.99 -14.59
CA ARG A 21 3.06 -4.69 -14.07
C ARG A 21 2.87 -3.22 -13.68
N LEU A 22 3.91 -2.58 -13.16
CA LEU A 22 3.86 -1.15 -12.85
C LEU A 22 3.83 -0.30 -14.12
N ILE A 23 4.59 -0.69 -15.15
CA ILE A 23 4.61 0.00 -16.45
C ILE A 23 3.24 -0.12 -17.12
N GLU A 24 2.60 -1.29 -17.13
CA GLU A 24 1.24 -1.46 -17.64
C GLU A 24 0.25 -0.48 -17.00
N ARG A 25 0.27 -0.39 -15.67
CA ARG A 25 -0.56 0.55 -14.90
C ARG A 25 -0.25 2.00 -15.24
N LEU A 26 1.04 2.32 -15.37
CA LEU A 26 1.47 3.67 -15.73
C LEU A 26 0.97 4.05 -17.15
N ILE A 27 1.11 3.17 -18.12
CA ILE A 27 0.63 3.42 -19.50
C ILE A 27 -0.87 3.70 -19.49
N PHE A 28 -1.66 2.88 -18.80
CA PHE A 28 -3.10 3.10 -18.67
C PHE A 28 -3.40 4.46 -18.01
N ARG A 29 -2.69 4.79 -16.92
CA ARG A 29 -2.88 6.06 -16.19
C ARG A 29 -2.49 7.30 -17.00
N LEU A 30 -1.51 7.20 -17.90
CA LEU A 30 -1.12 8.31 -18.78
C LEU A 30 -2.20 8.67 -19.81
N HIS A 31 -3.11 7.74 -20.11
CA HIS A 31 -4.22 7.94 -21.07
C HIS A 31 -5.57 8.18 -20.39
N THR A 32 -5.62 8.13 -19.03
CA THR A 32 -6.86 8.25 -18.27
C THR A 32 -6.68 9.15 -17.05
N THR A 33 -7.81 9.55 -16.42
CA THR A 33 -7.75 10.27 -15.16
C THR A 33 -7.40 9.35 -14.00
N TYR A 34 -7.06 9.93 -12.84
CA TYR A 34 -6.77 9.16 -11.63
C TYR A 34 -7.96 8.28 -11.21
N TYR A 35 -9.17 8.81 -11.28
CA TYR A 35 -10.38 8.10 -10.90
C TYR A 35 -10.78 7.04 -11.92
N ASP A 36 -10.64 7.32 -13.22
CA ASP A 36 -10.85 6.33 -14.28
C ASP A 36 -9.91 5.12 -14.15
N TYR A 37 -8.66 5.36 -13.72
CA TYR A 37 -7.74 4.27 -13.44
C TYR A 37 -8.30 3.31 -12.39
N TYR A 38 -8.84 3.82 -11.28
CA TYR A 38 -9.42 2.96 -10.24
C TYR A 38 -10.75 2.32 -10.65
N ALA A 39 -11.54 2.99 -11.49
CA ALA A 39 -12.82 2.47 -11.96
C ALA A 39 -12.66 1.40 -13.05
N ASN A 40 -11.72 1.59 -13.97
CA ASN A 40 -11.73 0.87 -15.25
C ASN A 40 -10.47 0.04 -15.53
N PHE A 41 -9.38 0.19 -14.76
CA PHE A 41 -8.16 -0.56 -15.03
C PHE A 41 -8.36 -2.06 -14.89
N LYS A 42 -8.05 -2.79 -15.95
CA LYS A 42 -7.96 -4.26 -15.97
C LYS A 42 -6.62 -4.65 -16.57
N SER A 43 -5.87 -5.51 -15.89
CA SER A 43 -4.60 -5.99 -16.41
C SER A 43 -4.82 -6.93 -17.59
N GLU A 44 -4.11 -6.69 -18.68
CA GLU A 44 -4.07 -7.55 -19.86
C GLU A 44 -2.92 -8.56 -19.80
N LEU A 45 -2.04 -8.43 -18.82
CA LEU A 45 -0.90 -9.32 -18.65
C LEU A 45 -1.35 -10.73 -18.23
N PRO A 46 -0.68 -11.78 -18.73
CA PRO A 46 -0.96 -13.15 -18.31
C PRO A 46 -0.84 -13.33 -16.81
N TYR A 47 -1.67 -14.18 -16.22
CA TYR A 47 -1.73 -14.40 -14.77
C TYR A 47 -0.39 -14.82 -14.13
N PHE A 48 0.44 -15.57 -14.86
CA PHE A 48 1.77 -15.94 -14.35
C PHE A 48 2.65 -14.73 -14.04
N THR A 49 2.50 -13.62 -14.78
CA THR A 49 3.21 -12.34 -14.52
C THR A 49 2.87 -11.82 -13.12
N TYR A 50 1.60 -11.90 -12.75
CA TYR A 50 1.14 -11.56 -11.41
C TYR A 50 1.81 -12.47 -10.36
N THR A 51 1.72 -13.76 -10.55
CA THR A 51 2.24 -14.75 -9.60
C THR A 51 3.74 -14.61 -9.38
N ILE A 52 4.53 -14.49 -10.46
CA ILE A 52 5.98 -14.32 -10.35
C ILE A 52 6.33 -13.00 -9.65
N SER A 53 5.63 -11.91 -9.97
CA SER A 53 5.90 -10.59 -9.38
C SER A 53 5.71 -10.55 -7.86
N THR A 54 4.82 -11.37 -7.29
CA THR A 54 4.59 -11.43 -5.84
C THR A 54 5.81 -11.94 -5.06
N PHE A 55 6.64 -12.77 -5.69
CA PHE A 55 7.85 -13.29 -5.05
C PHE A 55 8.93 -12.23 -4.85
N MET A 56 8.85 -11.07 -5.51
CA MET A 56 9.87 -10.02 -5.41
C MET A 56 10.09 -9.55 -3.98
N LEU A 57 9.04 -9.19 -3.26
CA LEU A 57 9.16 -8.71 -1.87
C LEU A 57 9.58 -9.81 -0.90
N TYR A 58 9.04 -11.02 -1.05
CA TYR A 58 9.40 -12.15 -0.19
C TYR A 58 10.88 -12.52 -0.35
N SER A 59 11.35 -12.61 -1.59
CA SER A 59 12.73 -12.93 -1.88
C SER A 59 13.70 -11.82 -1.43
N LEU A 60 13.30 -10.55 -1.55
CA LEU A 60 14.03 -9.41 -0.98
C LEU A 60 14.19 -9.55 0.54
N CYS A 61 13.11 -9.81 1.28
CA CYS A 61 13.15 -9.97 2.73
C CYS A 61 14.06 -11.13 3.14
N ILE A 62 13.95 -12.30 2.48
CA ILE A 62 14.80 -13.46 2.73
C ILE A 62 16.28 -13.13 2.43
N TYR A 63 16.54 -12.47 1.30
CA TYR A 63 17.89 -12.05 0.93
C TYR A 63 18.50 -11.12 1.98
N LEU A 64 17.79 -10.08 2.39
CA LEU A 64 18.26 -9.11 3.38
C LEU A 64 18.44 -9.74 4.78
N ALA A 65 17.60 -10.72 5.15
CA ALA A 65 17.75 -11.50 6.38
C ALA A 65 19.06 -12.29 6.44
N THR A 66 19.62 -12.67 5.29
CA THR A 66 20.95 -13.31 5.24
C THR A 66 22.13 -12.38 5.54
N LYS A 67 21.86 -11.11 5.85
CA LYS A 67 22.85 -10.07 6.17
C LYS A 67 23.93 -9.92 5.08
N PRO A 68 23.59 -9.56 3.84
CA PRO A 68 24.55 -9.28 2.77
C PRO A 68 25.44 -8.07 3.11
N LYS A 69 26.51 -7.86 2.35
CA LYS A 69 27.39 -6.68 2.49
C LYS A 69 26.61 -5.39 2.19
N LYS A 70 27.04 -4.25 2.79
CA LYS A 70 26.37 -2.95 2.65
C LYS A 70 26.06 -2.61 1.20
N LEU A 71 27.04 -2.68 0.29
CA LEU A 71 26.85 -2.37 -1.12
C LEU A 71 25.78 -3.26 -1.79
N GLN A 72 25.80 -4.57 -1.52
CA GLN A 72 24.82 -5.51 -2.09
C GLN A 72 23.40 -5.23 -1.60
N SER A 73 23.24 -4.95 -0.30
CA SER A 73 21.96 -4.54 0.28
C SER A 73 21.45 -3.23 -0.31
N THR A 74 22.37 -2.25 -0.48
CA THR A 74 22.02 -0.95 -1.05
C THR A 74 21.51 -1.09 -2.48
N ILE A 75 22.16 -1.89 -3.32
CA ILE A 75 21.75 -2.09 -4.73
C ILE A 75 20.33 -2.65 -4.79
N VAL A 76 20.03 -3.73 -4.08
CA VAL A 76 18.69 -4.34 -4.14
C VAL A 76 17.60 -3.41 -3.56
N LEU A 77 17.93 -2.65 -2.50
CA LEU A 77 16.99 -1.66 -1.95
C LEU A 77 16.74 -0.51 -2.93
N LEU A 78 17.79 0.00 -3.59
CA LEU A 78 17.65 1.03 -4.61
C LEU A 78 16.85 0.53 -5.83
N MET A 79 17.01 -0.72 -6.24
CA MET A 79 16.18 -1.31 -7.30
C MET A 79 14.70 -1.26 -6.93
N VAL A 80 14.34 -1.65 -5.70
CA VAL A 80 12.95 -1.62 -5.24
C VAL A 80 12.42 -0.19 -5.15
N ILE A 81 13.20 0.75 -4.62
CA ILE A 81 12.82 2.17 -4.58
C ILE A 81 12.62 2.71 -6.01
N ALA A 82 13.53 2.40 -6.94
CA ALA A 82 13.44 2.83 -8.33
C ALA A 82 12.16 2.30 -9.02
N ALA A 83 11.81 1.04 -8.82
CA ALA A 83 10.55 0.49 -9.32
C ALA A 83 9.34 1.21 -8.70
N ASN A 84 9.40 1.48 -7.39
CA ASN A 84 8.28 2.13 -6.68
C ASN A 84 8.14 3.63 -7.00
N ILE A 85 9.13 4.28 -7.63
CA ILE A 85 8.97 5.63 -8.18
C ILE A 85 7.83 5.66 -9.22
N ILE A 86 7.62 4.58 -9.98
CA ILE A 86 6.54 4.47 -10.96
C ILE A 86 5.17 4.69 -10.31
N HIS A 87 4.99 4.25 -9.08
CA HIS A 87 3.77 4.47 -8.32
C HIS A 87 3.41 5.95 -8.13
N LEU A 88 4.40 6.84 -8.04
CA LEU A 88 4.16 8.28 -7.91
C LEU A 88 3.45 8.84 -9.16
N PHE A 89 3.86 8.39 -10.34
CA PHE A 89 3.24 8.79 -11.60
C PHE A 89 1.86 8.16 -11.83
N ILE A 90 1.61 6.99 -11.23
CA ILE A 90 0.26 6.40 -11.19
C ILE A 90 -0.67 7.20 -10.26
N GLY A 91 -0.10 7.93 -9.28
CA GLY A 91 -0.82 8.67 -8.25
C GLY A 91 -0.92 7.94 -6.90
N THR A 92 -0.29 6.76 -6.78
CA THR A 92 -0.26 5.96 -5.54
C THR A 92 1.07 6.16 -4.82
N ARG A 93 1.09 6.94 -3.74
CA ARG A 93 2.32 7.34 -3.05
C ARG A 93 2.84 6.33 -2.03
N ASN A 94 1.93 5.56 -1.41
CA ASN A 94 2.25 4.69 -0.30
C ASN A 94 3.36 3.66 -0.60
N PRO A 95 3.38 2.93 -1.74
CA PRO A 95 4.42 1.95 -2.00
C PRO A 95 5.83 2.56 -2.07
N PHE A 96 5.95 3.78 -2.61
CA PHE A 96 7.22 4.50 -2.64
C PHE A 96 7.69 4.87 -1.23
N ILE A 97 6.82 5.50 -0.42
CA ILE A 97 7.14 5.90 0.96
C ILE A 97 7.50 4.67 1.80
N LEU A 98 6.73 3.58 1.69
CA LEU A 98 6.99 2.34 2.41
C LEU A 98 8.33 1.72 2.02
N SER A 99 8.74 1.81 0.74
CA SER A 99 10.05 1.32 0.31
C SER A 99 11.21 2.12 0.89
N LEU A 100 11.04 3.44 1.06
CA LEU A 100 12.02 4.31 1.73
C LEU A 100 12.12 4.00 3.23
N ILE A 101 10.97 3.87 3.90
CA ILE A 101 10.91 3.51 5.33
C ILE A 101 11.54 2.13 5.54
N PHE A 102 11.23 1.15 4.70
CA PHE A 102 11.80 -0.19 4.77
C PHE A 102 13.32 -0.16 4.62
N ALA A 103 13.84 0.59 3.65
CA ALA A 103 15.28 0.76 3.47
C ALA A 103 15.92 1.43 4.68
N PHE A 104 15.31 2.49 5.23
CA PHE A 104 15.78 3.16 6.43
C PHE A 104 15.81 2.23 7.65
N LEU A 105 14.72 1.49 7.91
CA LEU A 105 14.64 0.53 9.00
C LEU A 105 15.70 -0.56 8.87
N TYR A 106 15.90 -1.10 7.67
CA TYR A 106 16.95 -2.09 7.44
C TYR A 106 18.34 -1.53 7.75
N TYR A 107 18.65 -0.31 7.29
CA TYR A 107 19.92 0.36 7.60
C TYR A 107 20.09 0.61 9.09
N PHE A 108 19.03 1.03 9.76
CA PHE A 108 19.03 1.28 11.21
C PHE A 108 19.29 0.00 11.99
N MET A 109 18.60 -1.10 11.70
CA MET A 109 18.81 -2.40 12.33
C MET A 109 20.22 -2.93 12.10
N ARG A 110 20.73 -2.80 10.87
CA ARG A 110 22.10 -3.22 10.54
C ARG A 110 23.14 -2.34 11.24
N ASN A 111 22.89 -1.05 11.37
CA ASN A 111 23.78 -0.14 12.07
C ASN A 111 23.90 -0.48 13.55
N GLN A 112 22.82 -0.86 14.20
CA GLN A 112 22.85 -1.35 15.58
C GLN A 112 23.60 -2.70 15.69
N SER A 113 23.33 -3.64 14.80
CA SER A 113 23.94 -4.96 14.82
C SER A 113 25.44 -4.93 14.53
N GLU A 114 25.93 -3.98 13.72
CA GLU A 114 27.32 -3.86 13.28
C GLU A 114 28.07 -2.66 13.89
N LYS A 115 27.66 -2.22 15.07
CA LYS A 115 28.34 -1.17 15.87
C LYS A 115 28.58 0.14 15.09
N GLY A 116 27.55 0.63 14.41
CA GLY A 116 27.58 1.97 13.79
C GLY A 116 28.25 2.03 12.40
N LYS A 117 28.48 0.91 11.72
CA LYS A 117 29.17 0.90 10.42
C LYS A 117 28.26 1.19 9.21
N TRP A 118 26.95 1.29 9.41
CA TRP A 118 25.98 1.41 8.31
C TRP A 118 25.53 2.85 8.07
N ILE A 119 25.31 3.63 9.11
CA ILE A 119 24.86 5.03 9.01
C ILE A 119 26.08 5.95 9.26
N GLY A 120 26.72 6.36 8.18
CA GLY A 120 27.80 7.35 8.21
C GLY A 120 27.31 8.76 7.91
N PHE A 121 28.25 9.66 7.65
CA PHE A 121 27.95 11.06 7.35
C PHE A 121 27.11 11.24 6.08
N LYS A 122 27.39 10.44 5.03
CA LYS A 122 26.64 10.49 3.75
C LYS A 122 25.17 10.10 3.93
N GLU A 123 24.92 9.01 4.66
CA GLU A 123 23.56 8.54 4.93
C GLU A 123 22.78 9.53 5.79
N LYS A 124 23.44 10.19 6.74
CA LYS A 124 22.82 11.27 7.53
C LYS A 124 22.43 12.45 6.66
N ILE A 125 23.29 12.90 5.74
CA ILE A 125 22.94 13.99 4.81
C ILE A 125 21.75 13.59 3.95
N ILE A 126 21.73 12.38 3.38
CA ILE A 126 20.58 11.88 2.60
C ILE A 126 19.31 11.92 3.44
N LEU A 127 19.37 11.54 4.70
CA LEU A 127 18.21 11.58 5.60
C LEU A 127 17.74 13.00 5.87
N TYR A 128 18.66 13.90 6.33
CA TYR A 128 18.29 15.25 6.75
C TYR A 128 17.85 16.15 5.58
N VAL A 129 18.46 16.00 4.40
CA VAL A 129 18.13 16.79 3.21
C VAL A 129 17.04 16.10 2.39
N GLY A 130 17.12 14.79 2.25
CA GLY A 130 16.17 14.02 1.44
C GLY A 130 14.75 14.01 2.01
N THR A 131 14.60 13.93 3.34
CA THR A 131 13.28 13.90 3.97
C THR A 131 12.45 15.17 3.67
N PRO A 132 12.94 16.39 3.89
CA PRO A 132 12.21 17.60 3.52
C PRO A 132 11.92 17.70 2.02
N LEU A 133 12.89 17.33 1.18
CA LEU A 133 12.69 17.32 -0.28
C LEU A 133 11.58 16.39 -0.71
N ILE A 134 11.52 15.17 -0.14
CA ILE A 134 10.45 14.22 -0.39
C ILE A 134 9.10 14.78 0.07
N MET A 135 9.03 15.44 1.23
CA MET A 135 7.79 16.06 1.73
C MET A 135 7.29 17.15 0.78
N ILE A 136 8.17 18.04 0.30
CA ILE A 136 7.83 19.06 -0.69
C ILE A 136 7.32 18.44 -1.97
N PHE A 137 8.05 17.45 -2.49
CA PHE A 137 7.68 16.75 -3.70
C PHE A 137 6.32 16.03 -3.56
N MET A 138 6.05 15.41 -2.42
CA MET A 138 4.76 14.80 -2.13
C MET A 138 3.61 15.82 -2.03
N GLY A 139 3.90 17.01 -1.51
CA GLY A 139 2.96 18.13 -1.53
C GLY A 139 2.60 18.54 -2.95
N LEU A 140 3.59 18.73 -3.81
CA LEU A 140 3.38 19.08 -5.22
C LEU A 140 2.58 18.02 -5.97
N LEU A 141 2.83 16.73 -5.73
CA LEU A 141 2.07 15.65 -6.37
C LEU A 141 0.59 15.65 -5.99
N ASN A 142 0.18 16.22 -4.86
CA ASN A 142 -1.23 16.38 -4.53
C ASN A 142 -1.94 17.31 -5.52
N TYR A 143 -1.31 18.44 -5.83
CA TYR A 143 -1.89 19.41 -6.77
C TYR A 143 -1.99 18.84 -8.18
N ILE A 144 -0.96 18.11 -8.64
CA ILE A 144 -0.97 17.44 -9.95
C ILE A 144 -2.06 16.37 -10.03
N ARG A 145 -2.30 15.64 -8.95
CA ARG A 145 -3.32 14.58 -8.92
C ARG A 145 -4.74 15.14 -8.94
N ASP A 146 -4.96 16.21 -8.19
CA ASP A 146 -6.29 16.77 -7.94
C ASP A 146 -6.64 17.85 -8.99
N ASP A 147 -5.78 18.07 -10.01
CA ASP A 147 -5.86 19.13 -11.04
C ASP A 147 -6.11 20.52 -10.41
N ALA A 148 -5.57 20.73 -9.20
CA ALA A 148 -5.75 21.96 -8.46
C ALA A 148 -4.62 22.95 -8.74
N GLU A 149 -4.94 24.24 -8.80
CA GLU A 149 -3.91 25.29 -8.87
C GLU A 149 -3.11 25.33 -7.56
N VAL A 150 -1.79 25.49 -7.68
CA VAL A 150 -0.92 25.66 -6.53
C VAL A 150 -1.21 27.04 -5.92
N GLU A 151 -1.80 27.08 -4.73
CA GLU A 151 -2.00 28.33 -4.02
C GLU A 151 -0.65 29.04 -3.81
N ASN A 152 -0.63 30.37 -4.01
CA ASN A 152 0.56 31.24 -3.95
C ASN A 152 1.13 31.38 -2.53
N GLY A 153 1.43 30.26 -1.86
CA GLY A 153 1.84 30.25 -0.44
C GLY A 153 3.30 29.89 -0.16
N GLY A 154 4.11 29.65 -1.18
CA GLY A 154 5.52 29.28 -1.00
C GLY A 154 5.74 27.84 -0.48
N ILE A 155 7.03 27.45 -0.34
CA ILE A 155 7.45 26.07 0.04
C ILE A 155 6.90 25.66 1.43
N GLY A 156 6.80 26.61 2.37
CA GLY A 156 6.27 26.31 3.71
C GLY A 156 4.81 25.82 3.66
N ASN A 157 3.99 26.42 2.82
CA ASN A 157 2.59 26.03 2.66
C ASN A 157 2.45 24.66 2.01
N LEU A 158 3.33 24.28 1.07
CA LEU A 158 3.34 22.94 0.50
C LEU A 158 3.60 21.84 1.54
N ILE A 159 4.52 22.10 2.50
CA ILE A 159 4.79 21.16 3.58
C ILE A 159 3.60 21.08 4.54
N LEU A 160 3.04 22.22 4.91
CA LEU A 160 1.87 22.28 5.80
C LEU A 160 0.66 21.60 5.16
N ASP A 161 0.40 21.87 3.88
CA ASP A 161 -0.69 21.23 3.14
C ASP A 161 -0.48 19.71 3.04
N PHE A 162 0.75 19.27 2.79
CA PHE A 162 1.08 17.85 2.82
C PHE A 162 0.75 17.22 4.17
N ILE A 163 1.18 17.84 5.28
CA ILE A 163 0.91 17.36 6.65
C ILE A 163 -0.61 17.35 6.92
N TYR A 164 -1.30 18.43 6.56
CA TYR A 164 -2.75 18.54 6.72
C TYR A 164 -3.50 17.45 5.96
N LYS A 165 -3.15 17.24 4.70
CA LYS A 165 -3.75 16.19 3.87
C LYS A 165 -3.44 14.77 4.37
N GLN A 166 -2.32 14.54 5.07
CA GLN A 166 -2.11 13.27 5.77
C GLN A 166 -3.07 13.10 6.97
N GLY A 167 -3.39 14.19 7.66
CA GLY A 167 -4.37 14.20 8.75
C GLY A 167 -5.79 13.85 8.30
N THR A 168 -6.15 14.03 7.03
CA THR A 168 -7.48 13.63 6.50
C THR A 168 -7.72 12.12 6.59
N SER A 169 -6.67 11.30 6.72
CA SER A 169 -6.78 9.87 7.01
C SER A 169 -7.55 9.58 8.31
N PHE A 170 -7.53 10.52 9.27
CA PHE A 170 -8.36 10.47 10.47
C PHE A 170 -9.86 10.53 10.15
N GLY A 171 -10.22 11.14 9.02
CA GLY A 171 -11.60 11.16 8.52
C GLY A 171 -12.19 9.76 8.28
N VAL A 172 -11.37 8.75 8.04
CA VAL A 172 -11.82 7.35 7.95
C VAL A 172 -12.37 6.87 9.29
N LEU A 173 -11.70 7.21 10.40
CA LEU A 173 -12.16 6.85 11.74
C LEU A 173 -13.47 7.58 12.09
N THR A 174 -13.53 8.87 11.82
CA THR A 174 -14.72 9.68 12.10
C THR A 174 -15.94 9.22 11.30
N ARG A 175 -15.78 9.06 9.97
CA ARG A 175 -16.85 8.56 9.10
C ARG A 175 -17.22 7.11 9.43
N GLY A 176 -16.22 6.27 9.68
CA GLY A 176 -16.43 4.90 10.09
C GLY A 176 -17.28 4.79 11.35
N TYR A 177 -16.99 5.59 12.38
CA TYR A 177 -17.75 5.62 13.61
C TYR A 177 -19.17 6.14 13.42
N LEU A 178 -19.34 7.26 12.68
CA LEU A 178 -20.65 7.86 12.42
C LEU A 178 -21.57 6.96 11.60
N TYR A 179 -21.04 6.25 10.62
CA TYR A 179 -21.83 5.43 9.71
C TYR A 179 -21.75 3.93 10.02
N ASN A 180 -21.17 3.53 11.16
CA ASN A 180 -21.03 2.13 11.53
C ASN A 180 -22.37 1.37 11.57
N SER A 181 -23.42 2.03 12.04
CA SER A 181 -24.75 1.45 12.10
C SER A 181 -25.42 1.25 10.73
N ASN A 182 -24.91 1.89 9.68
CA ASN A 182 -25.39 1.76 8.31
C ASN A 182 -24.74 0.62 7.54
N ILE A 183 -23.67 0.02 8.09
CA ILE A 183 -23.00 -1.13 7.48
C ILE A 183 -23.96 -2.33 7.54
N PRO A 184 -24.21 -3.02 6.40
CA PRO A 184 -25.11 -4.16 6.37
C PRO A 184 -24.61 -5.27 7.31
N VAL A 185 -25.47 -5.65 8.27
CA VAL A 185 -25.18 -6.79 9.14
C VAL A 185 -25.32 -8.08 8.33
N ARG A 186 -24.28 -8.88 8.28
CA ARG A 186 -24.24 -10.17 7.59
C ARG A 186 -23.51 -11.18 8.48
N ASP A 187 -24.07 -12.34 8.70
CA ASP A 187 -23.51 -13.37 9.59
C ASP A 187 -22.13 -13.89 9.16
N THR A 188 -21.79 -13.71 7.88
CA THR A 188 -20.55 -14.22 7.30
C THR A 188 -19.48 -13.15 7.10
N VAL A 189 -19.75 -11.89 7.45
CA VAL A 189 -18.81 -10.79 7.26
C VAL A 189 -17.86 -10.67 8.43
N ASN A 190 -16.60 -10.54 8.10
CA ASN A 190 -15.56 -10.17 9.05
C ASN A 190 -14.56 -9.26 8.33
N PHE A 191 -14.49 -8.01 8.73
CA PHE A 191 -13.62 -7.02 8.09
C PHE A 191 -12.17 -7.15 8.54
N THR A 192 -11.95 -7.54 9.78
CA THR A 192 -10.60 -7.68 10.38
C THR A 192 -9.77 -8.74 9.65
N PHE A 193 -10.40 -9.88 9.34
CA PHE A 193 -9.76 -10.99 8.62
C PHE A 193 -10.25 -11.09 7.17
N GLY A 194 -10.98 -10.10 6.70
CA GLY A 194 -11.62 -10.05 5.38
C GLY A 194 -10.73 -10.46 4.21
N PRO A 195 -9.53 -9.88 4.07
CA PRO A 195 -8.63 -10.26 2.97
C PRO A 195 -8.22 -11.74 3.00
N ILE A 196 -8.04 -12.31 4.19
CA ILE A 196 -7.72 -13.73 4.36
C ILE A 196 -8.92 -14.59 3.97
N LEU A 197 -10.10 -14.26 4.50
CA LEU A 197 -11.34 -15.00 4.20
C LEU A 197 -11.67 -14.96 2.71
N GLU A 198 -11.53 -13.80 2.06
CA GLU A 198 -11.79 -13.66 0.63
C GLU A 198 -10.77 -14.43 -0.22
N TYR A 199 -9.51 -14.47 0.20
CA TYR A 199 -8.50 -15.26 -0.50
C TYR A 199 -8.86 -16.75 -0.52
N TYR A 200 -9.37 -17.28 0.61
CA TYR A 200 -9.78 -18.68 0.71
C TYR A 200 -11.15 -18.98 0.11
N THR A 201 -12.05 -18.03 0.00
CA THR A 201 -13.43 -18.26 -0.46
C THR A 201 -13.66 -17.82 -1.91
N LYS A 202 -13.12 -16.66 -2.30
CA LYS A 202 -13.35 -16.03 -3.61
C LYS A 202 -12.08 -15.80 -4.43
N GLY A 203 -10.90 -15.92 -3.80
CA GLY A 203 -9.59 -15.77 -4.43
C GLY A 203 -9.13 -17.06 -5.14
N SER A 204 -7.85 -17.09 -5.51
CA SER A 204 -7.25 -18.20 -6.28
C SER A 204 -7.45 -19.58 -5.64
N LEU A 205 -7.36 -19.67 -4.31
CA LEU A 205 -7.63 -20.92 -3.59
C LEU A 205 -9.13 -21.25 -3.57
N GLY A 206 -10.00 -20.27 -3.34
CA GLY A 206 -11.43 -20.47 -3.36
C GLY A 206 -11.92 -21.02 -4.70
N ILE A 207 -11.42 -20.48 -5.80
CA ILE A 207 -11.75 -20.92 -7.16
C ILE A 207 -11.36 -22.39 -7.38
N LEU A 208 -10.19 -22.83 -6.87
CA LEU A 208 -9.76 -24.23 -6.96
C LEU A 208 -10.72 -25.20 -6.25
N PHE A 209 -11.45 -24.73 -5.23
CA PHE A 209 -12.44 -25.50 -4.48
C PHE A 209 -13.88 -25.21 -4.89
N GLY A 210 -14.09 -24.59 -6.06
CA GLY A 210 -15.42 -24.33 -6.61
C GLY A 210 -16.08 -23.02 -6.15
N GLY A 211 -15.34 -22.15 -5.47
CA GLY A 211 -15.78 -20.80 -5.13
C GLY A 211 -15.94 -19.93 -6.37
N LYS A 212 -16.85 -18.97 -6.31
CA LYS A 212 -17.07 -18.00 -7.39
C LYS A 212 -16.34 -16.69 -7.07
N PRO A 213 -15.46 -16.19 -7.96
CA PRO A 213 -14.84 -14.89 -7.79
C PRO A 213 -15.89 -13.78 -7.91
N PHE A 214 -15.57 -12.58 -7.40
CA PHE A 214 -16.37 -11.41 -7.72
C PHE A 214 -16.35 -11.14 -9.22
N VAL A 215 -17.51 -10.78 -9.77
CA VAL A 215 -17.64 -10.48 -11.21
C VAL A 215 -16.85 -9.24 -11.58
N ASN A 216 -16.84 -8.24 -10.69
CA ASN A 216 -16.11 -6.98 -10.88
C ASN A 216 -14.94 -6.87 -9.90
N SER A 217 -13.77 -6.52 -10.43
CA SER A 217 -12.57 -6.21 -9.64
C SER A 217 -12.44 -4.72 -9.31
N THR A 218 -13.33 -3.90 -9.82
CA THR A 218 -13.40 -2.43 -9.63
C THR A 218 -14.54 -2.05 -8.70
N ASN A 219 -14.62 -0.78 -8.29
CA ASN A 219 -15.69 -0.29 -7.43
C ASN A 219 -17.07 -0.66 -8.01
N SER A 220 -17.82 -1.47 -7.28
CA SER A 220 -19.13 -1.96 -7.69
C SER A 220 -20.02 -2.18 -6.50
N VAL A 221 -21.34 -2.20 -6.74
CA VAL A 221 -22.34 -2.48 -5.70
C VAL A 221 -22.12 -3.88 -5.10
N GLU A 222 -21.76 -4.86 -5.94
CA GLU A 222 -21.44 -6.23 -5.49
C GLU A 222 -20.29 -6.23 -4.48
N LEU A 223 -19.16 -5.58 -4.81
CA LEU A 223 -18.02 -5.46 -3.88
C LEU A 223 -18.39 -4.68 -2.62
N ALA A 224 -19.18 -3.62 -2.75
CA ALA A 224 -19.59 -2.83 -1.61
C ALA A 224 -20.49 -3.60 -0.64
N LEU A 225 -21.40 -4.42 -1.14
CA LEU A 225 -22.41 -5.09 -0.31
C LEU A 225 -22.05 -6.54 0.05
N GLU A 226 -21.18 -7.21 -0.71
CA GLU A 226 -20.89 -8.64 -0.53
C GLU A 226 -19.46 -8.95 -0.10
N SER A 227 -18.51 -7.98 -0.22
CA SER A 227 -17.13 -8.23 0.20
C SER A 227 -16.92 -8.11 1.71
N ASN A 228 -15.85 -8.74 2.19
CA ASN A 228 -15.31 -8.53 3.54
C ASN A 228 -14.36 -7.31 3.60
N SER A 229 -14.44 -6.42 2.64
CA SER A 229 -13.63 -5.21 2.60
C SER A 229 -14.35 -4.04 3.24
N TYR A 230 -13.89 -3.63 4.42
CA TYR A 230 -14.42 -2.44 5.10
C TYR A 230 -14.35 -1.19 4.21
N SER A 231 -13.23 -1.03 3.48
CA SER A 231 -13.04 0.10 2.56
C SER A 231 -14.15 0.22 1.51
N HIS A 232 -14.54 -0.88 0.86
CA HIS A 232 -15.60 -0.88 -0.14
C HIS A 232 -16.96 -0.60 0.50
N ASN A 233 -17.28 -1.27 1.62
CA ASN A 233 -18.55 -1.09 2.32
C ASN A 233 -18.74 0.36 2.77
N ILE A 234 -17.81 0.93 3.54
CA ILE A 234 -17.96 2.28 4.07
C ILE A 234 -17.88 3.36 2.99
N SER A 235 -17.05 3.15 1.95
CA SER A 235 -16.98 4.11 0.84
C SER A 235 -18.29 4.19 0.08
N TYR A 236 -18.96 3.07 -0.16
CA TYR A 236 -20.27 3.08 -0.82
C TYR A 236 -21.34 3.76 0.04
N ILE A 237 -21.38 3.49 1.35
CA ILE A 237 -22.32 4.10 2.27
C ILE A 237 -22.17 5.64 2.32
N VAL A 238 -20.92 6.13 2.28
CA VAL A 238 -20.62 7.56 2.45
C VAL A 238 -20.65 8.33 1.13
N LEU A 239 -20.19 7.71 0.03
CA LEU A 239 -19.97 8.37 -1.26
C LEU A 239 -21.00 8.00 -2.33
N ASP A 240 -21.75 6.91 -2.15
CA ASP A 240 -22.77 6.41 -3.09
C ASP A 240 -22.27 6.38 -4.55
N LYS A 241 -22.79 7.26 -5.41
CA LYS A 241 -22.43 7.33 -6.83
C LYS A 241 -20.95 7.64 -7.07
N GLU A 242 -20.34 8.46 -6.24
CA GLU A 242 -18.90 8.78 -6.38
C GLU A 242 -18.03 7.56 -6.13
N TYR A 243 -18.44 6.65 -5.23
CA TYR A 243 -17.74 5.37 -5.07
C TYR A 243 -17.75 4.57 -6.39
N LEU A 244 -18.87 4.51 -7.09
CA LEU A 244 -18.96 3.80 -8.38
C LEU A 244 -18.08 4.45 -9.47
N ASN A 245 -17.79 5.74 -9.33
CA ASN A 245 -16.89 6.50 -10.20
C ASN A 245 -15.40 6.36 -9.81
N GLY A 246 -15.05 5.41 -8.92
CA GLY A 246 -13.68 5.12 -8.55
C GLY A 246 -13.17 5.84 -7.29
N HIS A 247 -14.02 6.63 -6.62
CA HIS A 247 -13.67 7.27 -5.36
C HIS A 247 -13.71 6.27 -4.19
N GLY A 248 -12.94 6.56 -3.13
CA GLY A 248 -12.95 5.76 -1.92
C GLY A 248 -12.36 6.54 -0.74
N ILE A 249 -12.84 6.23 0.46
CA ILE A 249 -12.34 6.86 1.70
C ILE A 249 -11.27 6.04 2.40
N GLY A 250 -11.00 4.83 1.92
CA GLY A 250 -10.02 3.93 2.51
C GLY A 250 -10.55 3.11 3.68
N SER A 251 -9.64 2.49 4.43
CA SER A 251 -9.93 1.70 5.62
C SER A 251 -8.95 2.00 6.75
N SER A 252 -9.30 1.53 7.95
CA SER A 252 -8.43 1.54 9.12
C SER A 252 -8.64 0.26 9.92
N TYR A 253 -7.56 -0.42 10.29
CA TYR A 253 -7.63 -1.62 11.12
C TYR A 253 -8.39 -1.38 12.44
N ILE A 254 -8.33 -0.15 12.98
CA ILE A 254 -9.08 0.24 14.17
C ILE A 254 -10.59 0.17 13.92
N MET A 255 -11.04 0.66 12.75
CA MET A 255 -12.46 0.64 12.40
C MET A 255 -12.94 -0.77 12.02
N GLU A 256 -12.10 -1.55 11.34
CA GLU A 256 -12.39 -2.96 11.06
C GLU A 256 -12.61 -3.74 12.36
N LEU A 257 -11.69 -3.61 13.31
CA LEU A 257 -11.82 -4.22 14.63
C LEU A 257 -13.01 -3.71 15.43
N TYR A 258 -13.26 -2.39 15.36
CA TYR A 258 -14.40 -1.79 16.07
C TYR A 258 -15.74 -2.28 15.52
N THR A 259 -15.86 -2.39 14.21
CA THR A 259 -17.08 -2.86 13.54
C THR A 259 -17.36 -4.33 13.85
N ASP A 260 -16.31 -5.18 13.85
CA ASP A 260 -16.45 -6.61 14.09
C ASP A 260 -16.59 -6.96 15.58
N TYR A 261 -15.86 -6.27 16.47
CA TYR A 261 -15.67 -6.69 17.87
C TYR A 261 -15.83 -5.55 18.89
N GLY A 262 -16.20 -4.35 18.46
CA GLY A 262 -16.34 -3.19 19.31
C GLY A 262 -15.04 -2.70 19.94
N PHE A 263 -15.15 -1.89 21.01
CA PHE A 263 -13.99 -1.36 21.73
C PHE A 263 -13.12 -2.46 22.36
N PHE A 264 -13.75 -3.57 22.78
CA PHE A 264 -13.00 -4.69 23.37
C PHE A 264 -12.05 -5.34 22.36
N GLY A 265 -12.51 -5.51 21.11
CA GLY A 265 -11.66 -6.03 20.04
C GLY A 265 -10.48 -5.12 19.73
N VAL A 266 -10.71 -3.80 19.65
CA VAL A 266 -9.65 -2.81 19.47
C VAL A 266 -8.61 -2.89 20.59
N PHE A 267 -9.07 -2.95 21.85
CA PHE A 267 -8.19 -3.04 23.01
C PHE A 267 -7.34 -4.31 23.00
N LEU A 268 -7.97 -5.47 22.84
CA LEU A 268 -7.27 -6.77 22.88
C LEU A 268 -6.26 -6.90 21.72
N PHE A 269 -6.64 -6.51 20.52
CA PHE A 269 -5.76 -6.61 19.36
C PHE A 269 -4.54 -5.70 19.47
N ASN A 270 -4.69 -4.49 20.03
CA ASN A 270 -3.55 -3.60 20.25
C ASN A 270 -2.57 -4.13 21.30
N ILE A 271 -3.06 -4.84 22.32
CA ILE A 271 -2.19 -5.55 23.27
C ILE A 271 -1.39 -6.64 22.53
N LEU A 272 -2.06 -7.45 21.71
CA LEU A 272 -1.39 -8.50 20.94
C LEU A 272 -0.35 -7.94 19.99
N LEU A 273 -0.65 -6.83 19.30
CA LEU A 273 0.32 -6.12 18.46
C LEU A 273 1.52 -5.62 19.29
N GLY A 274 1.28 -5.03 20.46
CA GLY A 274 2.35 -4.56 21.34
C GLY A 274 3.26 -5.68 21.89
N ILE A 275 2.75 -6.91 22.00
CA ILE A 275 3.55 -8.08 22.39
C ILE A 275 4.39 -8.59 21.21
N LEU A 276 3.88 -8.46 19.97
CA LEU A 276 4.55 -8.92 18.76
C LEU A 276 5.73 -8.03 18.34
N PHE A 277 5.67 -6.72 18.64
CA PHE A 277 6.70 -5.74 18.32
C PHE A 277 7.59 -5.40 19.50
#